data_23feeab991aff4e883c7199fd765f4fa
#
_entry.id   23feeab991aff4e883c7199fd765f4fa
#
_cell.length_a   1.000
_cell.length_b   1.000
_cell.length_c   1.000
_cell.angle_alpha   90.00
_cell.angle_beta   90.00
_cell.angle_gamma   90.00
#
_symmetry.space_group_name_H-M   'P 1'
#
loop_
_entity.id
_entity.type
_entity.pdbx_description
1 polymer ?
#
loop_
_entity_poly.entity_id
_entity_poly.type
_entity_poly.pdbx_seq_one_letter_code
_entity_poly.pdbx_strand_id
1 'polypeptide(L)'
;MRSEFPVGVKLSTEDWEPEGIRIEETIEVAKALEKEGVSHLNIMGGTHATASREFLLPNAFNAKHTKMLKDAVNIPVFIGNIFSPEDAEKMLAEGNADFVALGRSQLADPAWAKKAKEGRASDIKPCINCLIGCIDRGMLSHTPIHCTVNPSLYRFECKPVEKAETRKQVAVVGAGPTGCEAALTASKRG
;
A
#
# COMPACT_ATOMS: atom_id res chain seq x y z
N MET A 1 15.63 -9.66 -24.87
CA MET A 1 15.23 -10.17 -23.52
C MET A 1 14.79 -11.61 -23.67
N ARG A 2 14.97 -12.45 -22.64
CA ARG A 2 14.43 -13.81 -22.68
C ARG A 2 12.91 -13.72 -22.68
N SER A 3 12.22 -14.38 -23.59
CA SER A 3 10.76 -14.35 -23.77
C SER A 3 9.95 -14.79 -22.54
N GLU A 4 10.62 -15.31 -21.52
CA GLU A 4 10.02 -15.84 -20.29
C GLU A 4 10.12 -14.91 -19.07
N PHE A 5 10.82 -13.75 -19.20
CA PHE A 5 10.96 -12.84 -18.07
C PHE A 5 9.82 -11.80 -18.08
N PRO A 6 8.96 -11.77 -17.04
CA PRO A 6 7.87 -10.81 -16.99
C PRO A 6 8.41 -9.39 -16.79
N VAL A 7 7.99 -8.47 -17.64
CA VAL A 7 8.34 -7.06 -17.57
C VAL A 7 7.08 -6.26 -17.28
N GLY A 8 7.02 -5.62 -16.12
CA GLY A 8 5.93 -4.71 -15.75
C GLY A 8 6.32 -3.26 -15.92
N VAL A 9 5.35 -2.41 -16.22
CA VAL A 9 5.54 -0.96 -16.31
C VAL A 9 4.65 -0.27 -15.28
N LYS A 10 5.24 0.66 -14.52
CA LYS A 10 4.48 1.58 -13.68
C LYS A 10 4.11 2.80 -14.52
N LEU A 11 2.80 3.06 -14.66
CA LEU A 11 2.24 4.04 -15.57
C LEU A 11 1.33 5.01 -14.82
N SER A 12 1.50 6.31 -15.07
CA SER A 12 0.60 7.34 -14.56
C SER A 12 -0.65 7.41 -15.42
N THR A 13 -1.81 7.55 -14.80
CA THR A 13 -3.08 7.72 -15.54
C THR A 13 -3.18 9.08 -16.17
N GLU A 14 -2.68 10.09 -15.49
CA GLU A 14 -2.62 11.49 -15.94
C GLU A 14 -1.65 12.27 -15.06
N ASP A 15 -1.14 13.37 -15.55
CA ASP A 15 -0.08 14.15 -14.89
C ASP A 15 -0.61 15.15 -13.86
N TRP A 16 -1.91 15.50 -13.89
CA TRP A 16 -2.55 16.54 -13.09
C TRP A 16 -1.99 17.95 -13.33
N GLU A 17 -1.42 18.16 -14.49
CA GLU A 17 -0.94 19.44 -14.98
C GLU A 17 -1.76 19.90 -16.20
N PRO A 18 -1.92 21.22 -16.43
CA PRO A 18 -2.80 21.73 -17.51
C PRO A 18 -2.46 21.18 -18.89
N GLU A 19 -1.18 21.05 -19.22
CA GLU A 19 -0.67 20.54 -20.50
C GLU A 19 -0.05 19.13 -20.36
N GLY A 20 -0.30 18.45 -19.22
CA GLY A 20 0.19 17.10 -18.96
C GLY A 20 -0.62 16.04 -19.69
N ILE A 21 -0.07 14.81 -19.68
CA ILE A 21 -0.70 13.62 -20.26
C ILE A 21 -2.07 13.38 -19.62
N ARG A 22 -3.05 13.04 -20.45
CA ARG A 22 -4.41 12.66 -20.05
C ARG A 22 -4.65 11.17 -20.18
N ILE A 23 -5.71 10.68 -19.55
CA ILE A 23 -6.05 9.26 -19.54
C ILE A 23 -6.19 8.66 -20.95
N GLU A 24 -6.71 9.43 -21.92
CA GLU A 24 -6.88 8.99 -23.30
C GLU A 24 -5.52 8.69 -23.96
N GLU A 25 -4.52 9.55 -23.73
CA GLU A 25 -3.17 9.35 -24.24
C GLU A 25 -2.48 8.19 -23.52
N THR A 26 -2.69 8.07 -22.20
CA THR A 26 -2.17 6.96 -21.41
C THR A 26 -2.71 5.60 -21.88
N ILE A 27 -3.97 5.55 -22.32
CA ILE A 27 -4.57 4.35 -22.92
C ILE A 27 -3.83 3.94 -24.19
N GLU A 28 -3.48 4.87 -25.06
CA GLU A 28 -2.73 4.56 -26.28
C GLU A 28 -1.30 4.09 -25.96
N VAL A 29 -0.66 4.69 -24.96
CA VAL A 29 0.63 4.21 -24.44
C VAL A 29 0.51 2.79 -23.89
N ALA A 30 -0.53 2.50 -23.11
CA ALA A 30 -0.77 1.17 -22.53
C ALA A 30 -0.92 0.08 -23.61
N LYS A 31 -1.71 0.36 -24.67
CA LYS A 31 -1.86 -0.53 -25.83
C LYS A 31 -0.55 -0.76 -26.57
N ALA A 32 0.26 0.28 -26.73
CA ALA A 32 1.58 0.17 -27.36
C ALA A 32 2.52 -0.71 -26.50
N LEU A 33 2.52 -0.52 -25.19
CA LEU A 33 3.30 -1.33 -24.24
C LEU A 33 2.88 -2.81 -24.26
N GLU A 34 1.59 -3.10 -24.31
CA GLU A 34 1.07 -4.46 -24.46
C GLU A 34 1.58 -5.10 -25.75
N LYS A 35 1.53 -4.37 -26.88
CA LYS A 35 2.02 -4.84 -28.17
C LYS A 35 3.51 -5.15 -28.16
N GLU A 36 4.31 -4.39 -27.41
CA GLU A 36 5.76 -4.61 -27.23
C GLU A 36 6.07 -5.73 -26.22
N GLY A 37 5.05 -6.41 -25.64
CA GLY A 37 5.22 -7.57 -24.79
C GLY A 37 5.38 -7.27 -23.30
N VAL A 38 4.92 -6.11 -22.84
CA VAL A 38 4.79 -5.81 -21.41
C VAL A 38 3.78 -6.76 -20.79
N SER A 39 4.13 -7.36 -19.65
CA SER A 39 3.33 -8.41 -19.02
C SER A 39 2.25 -7.90 -18.07
N HIS A 40 2.39 -6.70 -17.52
CA HIS A 40 1.41 -6.09 -16.63
C HIS A 40 1.65 -4.59 -16.44
N LEU A 41 0.62 -3.86 -16.03
CA LEU A 41 0.67 -2.44 -15.71
C LEU A 41 0.40 -2.21 -14.22
N ASN A 42 1.22 -1.37 -13.59
CA ASN A 42 0.99 -0.89 -12.22
C ASN A 42 0.61 0.59 -12.29
N ILE A 43 -0.60 0.91 -11.87
CA ILE A 43 -1.19 2.22 -12.10
C ILE A 43 -0.97 3.17 -10.92
N MET A 44 -0.60 4.39 -11.24
CA MET A 44 -0.50 5.53 -10.33
C MET A 44 -1.17 6.77 -10.96
N GLY A 45 -1.22 7.88 -10.23
CA GLY A 45 -1.64 9.19 -10.75
C GLY A 45 -0.58 10.25 -10.51
N GLY A 46 -0.63 11.31 -11.31
CA GLY A 46 0.30 12.43 -11.22
C GLY A 46 1.71 12.14 -11.71
N THR A 47 2.55 13.16 -11.68
CA THR A 47 3.97 13.10 -11.97
C THR A 47 4.79 13.09 -10.68
N HIS A 48 6.12 12.99 -10.80
CA HIS A 48 7.01 13.19 -9.65
C HIS A 48 6.82 14.55 -8.97
N ALA A 49 6.56 15.61 -9.74
CA ALA A 49 6.28 16.95 -9.23
C ALA A 49 4.93 17.05 -8.47
N THR A 50 3.93 16.24 -8.87
CA THR A 50 2.60 16.21 -8.26
C THR A 50 2.39 15.05 -7.29
N ALA A 51 3.40 14.20 -7.06
CA ALA A 51 3.32 12.99 -6.23
C ALA A 51 2.85 13.26 -4.79
N SER A 52 3.13 14.44 -4.24
CA SER A 52 2.63 14.84 -2.92
C SER A 52 1.11 14.86 -2.85
N ARG A 53 0.42 15.19 -3.95
CA ARG A 53 -1.05 15.16 -4.04
C ARG A 53 -1.58 13.74 -3.96
N GLU A 54 -0.95 12.78 -4.66
CA GLU A 54 -1.34 11.36 -4.64
C GLU A 54 -1.40 10.80 -3.21
N PHE A 55 -0.44 11.17 -2.37
CA PHE A 55 -0.40 10.68 -0.99
C PHE A 55 -1.54 11.19 -0.12
N LEU A 56 -2.13 12.34 -0.46
CA LEU A 56 -3.24 12.96 0.27
C LEU A 56 -4.61 12.57 -0.28
N LEU A 57 -4.65 11.93 -1.44
CA LEU A 57 -5.92 11.54 -2.07
C LEU A 57 -6.60 10.38 -1.32
N PRO A 58 -7.93 10.30 -1.42
CA PRO A 58 -8.69 9.24 -0.76
C PRO A 58 -8.31 7.85 -1.29
N ASN A 59 -8.68 6.84 -0.53
CA ASN A 59 -8.55 5.45 -0.93
C ASN A 59 -9.15 5.19 -2.32
N ALA A 60 -8.47 4.40 -3.13
CA ALA A 60 -8.88 4.02 -4.48
C ALA A 60 -9.22 5.21 -5.43
N PHE A 61 -8.64 6.39 -5.21
CA PHE A 61 -8.93 7.58 -6.03
C PHE A 61 -8.80 7.35 -7.54
N ASN A 62 -7.94 6.43 -7.95
CA ASN A 62 -7.66 6.10 -9.35
C ASN A 62 -8.57 5.00 -9.94
N ALA A 63 -9.57 4.52 -9.20
CA ALA A 63 -10.40 3.38 -9.62
C ALA A 63 -11.01 3.56 -11.02
N LYS A 64 -11.57 4.75 -11.30
CA LYS A 64 -12.17 5.07 -12.60
C LYS A 64 -11.15 4.96 -13.74
N HIS A 65 -9.99 5.58 -13.61
CA HIS A 65 -8.95 5.56 -14.64
C HIS A 65 -8.32 4.18 -14.78
N THR A 66 -8.13 3.47 -13.68
CA THR A 66 -7.64 2.09 -13.71
C THR A 66 -8.62 1.20 -14.48
N LYS A 67 -9.92 1.35 -14.26
CA LYS A 67 -10.96 0.64 -15.01
C LYS A 67 -10.90 0.94 -16.50
N MET A 68 -10.76 2.20 -16.90
CA MET A 68 -10.63 2.59 -18.30
C MET A 68 -9.41 1.93 -18.98
N LEU A 69 -8.28 1.90 -18.29
CA LEU A 69 -7.07 1.20 -18.76
C LEU A 69 -7.29 -0.32 -18.86
N LYS A 70 -7.87 -0.93 -17.81
CA LYS A 70 -8.17 -2.35 -17.81
C LYS A 70 -9.10 -2.76 -18.97
N ASP A 71 -10.08 -1.94 -19.28
CA ASP A 71 -11.00 -2.22 -20.39
C ASP A 71 -10.33 -2.06 -21.77
N ALA A 72 -9.19 -1.37 -21.84
CA ALA A 72 -8.47 -1.08 -23.07
C ALA A 72 -7.34 -2.05 -23.40
N VAL A 73 -6.88 -2.86 -22.42
CA VAL A 73 -5.78 -3.83 -22.57
C VAL A 73 -6.18 -5.21 -22.06
N ASN A 74 -5.47 -6.26 -22.51
CA ASN A 74 -5.69 -7.64 -22.08
C ASN A 74 -4.67 -8.12 -21.02
N ILE A 75 -3.63 -7.34 -20.76
CA ILE A 75 -2.64 -7.64 -19.73
C ILE A 75 -3.14 -7.22 -18.34
N PRO A 76 -2.69 -7.89 -17.27
CA PRO A 76 -3.10 -7.56 -15.91
C PRO A 76 -2.81 -6.12 -15.50
N VAL A 77 -3.77 -5.49 -14.83
CA VAL A 77 -3.67 -4.12 -14.33
C VAL A 77 -3.76 -4.12 -12.80
N PHE A 78 -2.77 -3.46 -12.16
CA PHE A 78 -2.67 -3.32 -10.72
C PHE A 78 -3.11 -1.92 -10.28
N ILE A 79 -3.94 -1.86 -9.23
CA ILE A 79 -4.30 -0.59 -8.58
C ILE A 79 -3.59 -0.47 -7.23
N GLY A 80 -3.07 0.72 -6.94
CA GLY A 80 -2.49 1.07 -5.64
C GLY A 80 -3.40 1.94 -4.79
N ASN A 81 -2.84 2.45 -3.68
CA ASN A 81 -3.52 3.35 -2.75
C ASN A 81 -4.78 2.74 -2.10
N ILE A 82 -4.69 1.46 -1.74
CA ILE A 82 -5.75 0.70 -1.09
C ILE A 82 -5.36 0.46 0.38
N PHE A 83 -6.29 0.71 1.31
CA PHE A 83 -6.01 0.68 2.74
C PHE A 83 -6.85 -0.35 3.52
N SER A 84 -8.01 -0.76 3.01
CA SER A 84 -8.86 -1.76 3.64
C SER A 84 -9.06 -3.01 2.79
N PRO A 85 -9.29 -4.20 3.39
CA PRO A 85 -9.67 -5.41 2.64
C PRO A 85 -10.98 -5.25 1.87
N GLU A 86 -11.94 -4.54 2.44
CA GLU A 86 -13.25 -4.28 1.83
C GLU A 86 -13.10 -3.51 0.52
N ASP A 87 -12.26 -2.46 0.51
CA ASP A 87 -11.99 -1.70 -0.71
C ASP A 87 -11.21 -2.51 -1.73
N ALA A 88 -10.26 -3.34 -1.26
CA ALA A 88 -9.51 -4.25 -2.14
C ALA A 88 -10.46 -5.22 -2.86
N GLU A 89 -11.32 -5.91 -2.13
CA GLU A 89 -12.31 -6.83 -2.68
C GLU A 89 -13.29 -6.12 -3.62
N LYS A 90 -13.75 -4.93 -3.25
CA LYS A 90 -14.62 -4.11 -4.09
C LYS A 90 -13.96 -3.78 -5.44
N MET A 91 -12.70 -3.36 -5.44
CA MET A 91 -11.97 -3.04 -6.68
C MET A 91 -11.87 -4.25 -7.61
N LEU A 92 -11.62 -5.44 -7.06
CA LEU A 92 -11.53 -6.68 -7.83
C LEU A 92 -12.91 -7.15 -8.30
N ALA A 93 -13.91 -7.16 -7.42
CA ALA A 93 -15.27 -7.62 -7.75
C ALA A 93 -15.96 -6.75 -8.80
N GLU A 94 -15.75 -5.44 -8.77
CA GLU A 94 -16.26 -4.49 -9.77
C GLU A 94 -15.47 -4.50 -11.08
N GLY A 95 -14.39 -5.30 -11.16
CA GLY A 95 -13.53 -5.37 -12.33
C GLY A 95 -12.76 -4.08 -12.60
N ASN A 96 -12.46 -3.29 -11.55
CA ASN A 96 -11.68 -2.06 -11.68
C ASN A 96 -10.18 -2.34 -11.85
N ALA A 97 -9.70 -3.49 -11.35
CA ALA A 97 -8.33 -3.95 -11.48
C ALA A 97 -8.27 -5.48 -11.42
N ASP A 98 -7.14 -6.07 -11.81
CA ASP A 98 -6.87 -7.52 -11.64
C ASP A 98 -6.16 -7.81 -10.33
N PHE A 99 -5.37 -6.87 -9.85
CA PHE A 99 -4.59 -6.99 -8.62
C PHE A 99 -4.57 -5.68 -7.83
N VAL A 100 -4.38 -5.82 -6.52
CA VAL A 100 -4.19 -4.69 -5.60
C VAL A 100 -2.73 -4.63 -5.14
N ALA A 101 -2.10 -3.48 -5.32
CA ALA A 101 -0.74 -3.21 -4.86
C ALA A 101 -0.78 -2.54 -3.47
N LEU A 102 -0.24 -3.22 -2.47
CA LEU A 102 -0.22 -2.76 -1.08
C LEU A 102 1.16 -2.17 -0.74
N GLY A 103 1.24 -0.85 -0.60
CA GLY A 103 2.44 -0.16 -0.14
C GLY A 103 2.36 0.16 1.36
N ARG A 104 1.85 1.33 1.70
CA ARG A 104 1.76 1.85 3.08
C ARG A 104 0.97 0.93 4.02
N SER A 105 -0.06 0.26 3.53
CA SER A 105 -0.83 -0.74 4.29
C SER A 105 0.06 -1.89 4.76
N GLN A 106 0.98 -2.36 3.90
CA GLN A 106 1.92 -3.42 4.24
C GLN A 106 3.03 -2.94 5.19
N LEU A 107 3.44 -1.67 5.11
CA LEU A 107 4.34 -1.08 6.11
C LEU A 107 3.69 -1.01 7.48
N ALA A 108 2.40 -0.69 7.54
CA ALA A 108 1.64 -0.64 8.78
C ALA A 108 1.40 -2.04 9.38
N ASP A 109 1.06 -3.01 8.54
CA ASP A 109 0.85 -4.41 8.93
C ASP A 109 1.43 -5.39 7.90
N PRO A 110 2.60 -5.99 8.16
CA PRO A 110 3.21 -6.96 7.25
C PRO A 110 2.35 -8.21 7.01
N ALA A 111 1.44 -8.53 7.92
CA ALA A 111 0.52 -9.66 7.80
C ALA A 111 -0.84 -9.27 7.18
N TRP A 112 -0.97 -8.09 6.60
CA TRP A 112 -2.23 -7.55 6.09
C TRP A 112 -2.96 -8.55 5.17
N ALA A 113 -2.31 -9.00 4.10
CA ALA A 113 -2.92 -9.92 3.13
C ALA A 113 -3.28 -11.28 3.76
N LYS A 114 -2.44 -11.79 4.68
CA LYS A 114 -2.74 -13.02 5.42
C LYS A 114 -3.97 -12.86 6.29
N LYS A 115 -4.07 -11.78 7.04
CA LYS A 115 -5.23 -11.49 7.91
C LYS A 115 -6.50 -11.29 7.10
N ALA A 116 -6.42 -10.56 5.98
CA ALA A 116 -7.55 -10.40 5.07
C ALA A 116 -8.05 -11.77 4.55
N LYS A 117 -7.14 -12.61 4.05
CA LYS A 117 -7.46 -13.97 3.58
C LYS A 117 -8.11 -14.85 4.65
N GLU A 118 -7.72 -14.69 5.91
CA GLU A 118 -8.23 -15.45 7.05
C GLU A 118 -9.52 -14.87 7.65
N GLY A 119 -10.11 -13.83 7.04
CA GLY A 119 -11.32 -13.16 7.55
C GLY A 119 -11.10 -12.35 8.83
N ARG A 120 -9.85 -12.00 9.16
CA ARG A 120 -9.45 -11.26 10.36
C ARG A 120 -9.15 -9.79 10.06
N ALA A 121 -10.05 -9.14 9.32
CA ALA A 121 -9.89 -7.74 8.94
C ALA A 121 -9.76 -6.81 10.16
N SER A 122 -10.48 -7.09 11.24
CA SER A 122 -10.41 -6.35 12.52
C SER A 122 -9.04 -6.40 13.21
N ASP A 123 -8.22 -7.40 12.90
CA ASP A 123 -6.87 -7.54 13.47
C ASP A 123 -5.81 -6.76 12.67
N ILE A 124 -6.18 -6.23 11.51
CA ILE A 124 -5.25 -5.45 10.66
C ILE A 124 -4.97 -4.10 11.33
N LYS A 125 -3.69 -3.77 11.47
CA LYS A 125 -3.25 -2.42 11.85
C LYS A 125 -3.41 -1.49 10.64
N PRO A 126 -4.39 -0.58 10.62
CA PRO A 126 -4.62 0.27 9.46
C PRO A 126 -3.52 1.31 9.30
N CYS A 127 -3.16 1.62 8.06
CA CYS A 127 -2.37 2.80 7.76
C CYS A 127 -3.21 4.06 8.05
N ILE A 128 -2.71 4.94 8.91
CA ILE A 128 -3.39 6.21 9.28
C ILE A 128 -3.06 7.36 8.33
N ASN A 129 -2.40 7.07 7.22
CA ASN A 129 -2.02 8.03 6.19
C ASN A 129 -1.26 9.28 6.69
N CYS A 130 -0.47 9.14 7.76
CA CYS A 130 0.27 10.26 8.38
C CYS A 130 1.51 10.71 7.59
N LEU A 131 2.03 9.87 6.69
CA LEU A 131 3.19 10.08 5.82
C LEU A 131 4.53 10.32 6.53
N ILE A 132 4.55 10.58 7.84
CA ILE A 132 5.70 11.03 8.63
C ILE A 132 6.88 10.06 8.58
N GLY A 133 6.61 8.78 8.84
CA GLY A 133 7.68 7.78 8.98
C GLY A 133 8.09 7.13 7.67
N CYS A 134 7.23 7.11 6.66
CA CYS A 134 7.48 6.45 5.38
C CYS A 134 7.87 7.46 4.28
N ILE A 135 6.98 8.37 3.91
CA ILE A 135 7.20 9.27 2.77
C ILE A 135 8.19 10.37 3.14
N ASP A 136 7.96 11.09 4.24
CA ASP A 136 8.87 12.18 4.66
C ASP A 136 10.29 11.65 4.90
N ARG A 137 10.45 10.60 5.67
CA ARG A 137 11.78 10.05 5.94
C ARG A 137 12.42 9.37 4.73
N GLY A 138 11.68 8.56 4.00
CA GLY A 138 12.22 7.79 2.88
C GLY A 138 12.47 8.61 1.64
N MET A 139 11.53 9.46 1.24
CA MET A 139 11.60 10.21 -0.02
C MET A 139 12.18 11.62 0.15
N LEU A 140 11.86 12.32 1.25
CA LEU A 140 12.28 13.71 1.43
C LEU A 140 13.57 13.81 2.25
N SER A 141 13.69 13.06 3.34
CA SER A 141 14.85 13.14 4.24
C SER A 141 15.92 12.09 3.95
N HIS A 142 15.68 11.14 3.03
CA HIS A 142 16.60 10.05 2.67
C HIS A 142 17.17 9.29 3.87
N THR A 143 16.35 9.09 4.89
CA THR A 143 16.70 8.35 6.12
C THR A 143 15.91 7.04 6.21
N PRO A 144 16.35 6.07 7.02
CA PRO A 144 15.60 4.83 7.18
C PRO A 144 14.14 5.07 7.56
N ILE A 145 13.23 4.44 6.83
CA ILE A 145 11.79 4.58 7.07
C ILE A 145 11.38 3.92 8.40
N HIS A 146 10.29 4.41 8.98
CA HIS A 146 9.59 3.77 10.08
C HIS A 146 8.08 3.96 9.90
N CYS A 147 7.27 3.35 10.73
CA CYS A 147 5.83 3.52 10.69
C CYS A 147 5.30 3.91 12.07
N THR A 148 4.43 4.91 12.11
CA THR A 148 3.83 5.41 13.35
C THR A 148 3.00 4.33 14.05
N VAL A 149 2.34 3.46 13.30
CA VAL A 149 1.49 2.39 13.85
C VAL A 149 2.18 1.02 13.89
N ASN A 150 3.39 0.89 13.32
CA ASN A 150 4.16 -0.35 13.34
C ASN A 150 5.56 -0.11 13.92
N PRO A 151 5.73 -0.26 15.23
CA PRO A 151 7.02 -0.02 15.88
C PRO A 151 8.11 -1.01 15.48
N SER A 152 7.75 -2.15 14.87
CA SER A 152 8.71 -3.19 14.46
C SER A 152 9.31 -2.93 13.07
N LEU A 153 8.76 -2.00 12.29
CA LEU A 153 9.28 -1.69 10.97
C LEU A 153 10.71 -1.13 11.07
N TYR A 154 11.64 -1.76 10.34
CA TYR A 154 13.05 -1.38 10.29
C TYR A 154 13.82 -1.49 11.63
N ARG A 155 13.23 -2.11 12.64
CA ARG A 155 13.92 -2.41 13.89
C ARG A 155 14.38 -3.87 13.87
N PHE A 156 15.57 -4.12 13.34
CA PHE A 156 16.17 -5.46 13.28
C PHE A 156 16.35 -6.10 14.68
N GLU A 157 16.32 -5.28 15.73
CA GLU A 157 16.40 -5.68 17.12
C GLU A 157 15.05 -6.05 17.75
N CYS A 158 13.93 -5.73 17.07
CA CYS A 158 12.61 -6.10 17.58
C CYS A 158 12.37 -7.60 17.42
N LYS A 159 12.69 -8.33 18.47
CA LYS A 159 12.34 -9.76 18.57
C LYS A 159 10.81 -9.93 18.59
N PRO A 160 10.29 -11.06 18.07
CA PRO A 160 8.91 -11.44 18.31
C PRO A 160 8.55 -11.37 19.79
N VAL A 161 7.31 -11.01 20.10
CA VAL A 161 6.82 -11.01 21.48
C VAL A 161 6.76 -12.46 21.96
N GLU A 162 7.70 -12.84 22.81
CA GLU A 162 7.77 -14.17 23.43
C GLU A 162 6.95 -14.21 24.72
N LYS A 163 6.41 -15.38 25.04
CA LYS A 163 5.74 -15.60 26.33
C LYS A 163 6.73 -15.42 27.47
N ALA A 164 6.28 -14.82 28.56
CA ALA A 164 7.10 -14.72 29.77
C ALA A 164 7.22 -16.08 30.45
N GLU A 165 8.40 -16.42 30.95
CA GLU A 165 8.62 -17.63 31.73
C GLU A 165 7.77 -17.63 33.02
N THR A 166 7.60 -16.47 33.61
CA THR A 166 6.81 -16.29 34.84
C THR A 166 5.76 -15.20 34.61
N ARG A 167 4.52 -15.53 34.90
CA ARG A 167 3.40 -14.57 34.83
C ARG A 167 3.54 -13.49 35.90
N LYS A 168 3.41 -12.22 35.52
CA LYS A 168 3.48 -11.07 36.43
C LYS A 168 2.28 -10.17 36.27
N GLN A 169 1.87 -9.54 37.35
CA GLN A 169 0.90 -8.43 37.28
C GLN A 169 1.66 -7.16 36.88
N VAL A 170 1.19 -6.50 35.80
CA VAL A 170 1.79 -5.28 35.26
C VAL A 170 0.76 -4.16 35.33
N ALA A 171 1.09 -3.10 36.05
CA ALA A 171 0.30 -1.88 36.02
C ALA A 171 0.87 -0.90 34.98
N VAL A 172 0.03 -0.44 34.05
CA VAL A 172 0.37 0.56 33.06
C VAL A 172 -0.33 1.87 33.41
N VAL A 173 0.44 2.90 33.73
CA VAL A 173 -0.09 4.22 34.05
C VAL A 173 -0.05 5.10 32.81
N GLY A 174 -1.23 5.49 32.33
CA GLY A 174 -1.42 6.30 31.12
C GLY A 174 -1.96 5.49 29.94
N ALA A 175 -3.03 5.99 29.30
CA ALA A 175 -3.74 5.37 28.18
C ALA A 175 -3.41 6.03 26.83
N GLY A 176 -2.28 6.69 26.71
CA GLY A 176 -1.75 7.19 25.42
C GLY A 176 -1.21 6.03 24.57
N PRO A 177 -0.76 6.31 23.31
CA PRO A 177 -0.28 5.27 22.39
C PRO A 177 0.79 4.36 22.99
N THR A 178 1.74 4.91 23.74
CA THR A 178 2.81 4.16 24.42
C THR A 178 2.25 3.23 25.50
N GLY A 179 1.31 3.71 26.33
CA GLY A 179 0.69 2.91 27.38
C GLY A 179 -0.16 1.79 26.80
N CYS A 180 -0.95 2.07 25.77
CA CYS A 180 -1.73 1.06 25.06
C CYS A 180 -0.86 -0.05 24.46
N GLU A 181 0.26 0.31 23.79
CA GLU A 181 1.18 -0.69 23.22
C GLU A 181 1.92 -1.49 24.32
N ALA A 182 2.28 -0.84 25.43
CA ALA A 182 2.86 -1.52 26.58
C ALA A 182 1.88 -2.54 27.18
N ALA A 183 0.61 -2.17 27.40
CA ALA A 183 -0.42 -3.06 27.92
C ALA A 183 -0.70 -4.22 26.96
N LEU A 184 -0.81 -3.94 25.66
CA LEU A 184 -0.99 -4.97 24.63
C LEU A 184 0.20 -5.95 24.59
N THR A 185 1.41 -5.45 24.68
CA THR A 185 2.61 -6.28 24.71
C THR A 185 2.69 -7.12 25.97
N ALA A 186 2.38 -6.54 27.14
CA ALA A 186 2.33 -7.27 28.39
C ALA A 186 1.29 -8.41 28.36
N SER A 187 0.09 -8.12 27.84
CA SER A 187 -0.98 -9.13 27.65
C SER A 187 -0.56 -10.26 26.70
N LYS A 188 0.14 -9.95 25.62
CA LYS A 188 0.66 -10.97 24.70
C LYS A 188 1.73 -11.85 25.32
N ARG A 189 2.47 -11.33 26.27
CA ARG A 189 3.48 -12.09 27.02
C ARG A 189 2.88 -13.00 28.10
N GLY A 190 1.66 -12.81 28.51
CA GLY A 190 0.94 -13.60 29.53
C GLY A 190 0.84 -12.89 30.86
#